data_0ae9e734529bed1eb87a0eeddf9af429
#
_entry.id   0ae9e734529bed1eb87a0eeddf9af429
#
_cell.length_a   1.000
_cell.length_b   1.000
_cell.length_c   1.000
_cell.angle_alpha   90.00
_cell.angle_beta   90.00
_cell.angle_gamma   90.00
#
_symmetry.space_group_name_H-M   'P 1'
#
loop_
_entity.id
_entity.type
_entity.pdbx_description
1 polymer ?
#
loop_
_entity_poly.entity_id
_entity_poly.type
_entity_poly.pdbx_seq_one_letter_code
_entity_poly.pdbx_strand_id
1 'polypeptide(L)'
;EVSSAMVAVTGFSGFIVAFLRRHEKRKPVLPRFVQILLWLLLLLGYWSLHNSADEVLSTYNFIYVVGQYALLVWLILHYAVDKKTSAASDLDLHKWHEWPRPLQIISVFLGMSLFVSVYGIVQHFTGVVPTEAWVDNDAFPELKTRVISTLVNPNILGGYLVLVISLITGLLSTSKEKMWQLVLGSGILIAGLCLLYTYSRGNWVALAVGLLLFCVCFCRRALLPLIGIGILGMWFARGAVWHRIISIFGTEDTSVALRFAYLESTLFIIKEHPWGVGWYGYQFIYPEYDFYLNNPDVIMYHCHNLLLNITAELGWHGLAVFLLLWFCIIWKAAELARFGKSRWLQGFGRGYLMASAGILVGGLTDHVYFNMQMGLLFWLFAILIMVCSEFNRKLTKA
;
A
#
# COMPACT_ATOMS: atom_id res chain seq x y z
N GLU A 1 -5.06 8.40 15.38
CA GLU A 1 -5.89 8.06 16.55
C GLU A 1 -7.31 7.63 16.15
N VAL A 2 -8.05 8.41 15.32
CA VAL A 2 -9.43 8.06 14.90
C VAL A 2 -9.48 6.72 14.16
N SER A 3 -8.56 6.45 13.24
CA SER A 3 -8.51 5.18 12.50
C SER A 3 -8.27 3.98 13.41
N SER A 4 -7.42 4.14 14.42
CA SER A 4 -7.13 3.10 15.42
C SER A 4 -8.32 2.83 16.32
N ALA A 5 -8.99 3.87 16.77
CA ALA A 5 -10.22 3.75 17.56
C ALA A 5 -11.32 3.04 16.74
N MET A 6 -11.49 3.37 15.46
CA MET A 6 -12.46 2.71 14.58
C MET A 6 -12.13 1.21 14.38
N VAL A 7 -10.85 0.87 14.18
CA VAL A 7 -10.42 -0.54 14.06
C VAL A 7 -10.69 -1.28 15.38
N ALA A 8 -10.36 -0.69 16.52
CA ALA A 8 -10.60 -1.29 17.84
C ALA A 8 -12.08 -1.50 18.12
N VAL A 9 -12.93 -0.49 17.88
CA VAL A 9 -14.40 -0.58 18.10
C VAL A 9 -15.01 -1.62 17.15
N THR A 10 -14.65 -1.62 15.87
CA THR A 10 -15.14 -2.58 14.88
C THR A 10 -14.69 -3.99 15.25
N GLY A 11 -13.44 -4.14 15.69
CA GLY A 11 -12.89 -5.41 16.14
C GLY A 11 -13.58 -5.96 17.38
N PHE A 12 -13.81 -5.12 18.38
CA PHE A 12 -14.52 -5.52 19.60
C PHE A 12 -15.97 -5.92 19.30
N SER A 13 -16.69 -5.13 18.50
CA SER A 13 -18.04 -5.44 18.04
C SER A 13 -18.06 -6.75 17.25
N GLY A 14 -17.11 -6.95 16.34
CA GLY A 14 -16.94 -8.16 15.56
C GLY A 14 -16.63 -9.38 16.42
N PHE A 15 -15.80 -9.22 17.46
CA PHE A 15 -15.50 -10.29 18.44
C PHE A 15 -16.75 -10.70 19.21
N ILE A 16 -17.54 -9.75 19.71
CA ILE A 16 -18.82 -10.04 20.37
C ILE A 16 -19.75 -10.84 19.46
N VAL A 17 -19.94 -10.41 18.21
CA VAL A 17 -20.79 -11.10 17.24
C VAL A 17 -20.26 -12.51 16.92
N ALA A 18 -18.95 -12.68 16.77
CA ALA A 18 -18.33 -13.98 16.53
C ALA A 18 -18.46 -14.90 17.76
N PHE A 19 -18.32 -14.36 18.99
CA PHE A 19 -18.53 -15.09 20.24
C PHE A 19 -19.97 -15.56 20.38
N LEU A 20 -20.94 -14.70 20.06
CA LEU A 20 -22.38 -15.06 20.08
C LEU A 20 -22.76 -16.09 19.00
N ARG A 21 -22.04 -16.13 17.86
CA ARG A 21 -22.24 -17.09 16.77
C ARG A 21 -21.31 -18.32 16.85
N ARG A 22 -20.88 -18.72 18.01
CA ARG A 22 -19.83 -19.73 18.30
C ARG A 22 -20.04 -21.12 17.68
N HIS A 23 -21.24 -21.43 17.15
CA HIS A 23 -21.58 -22.76 16.64
C HIS A 23 -21.26 -23.01 15.15
N GLU A 24 -20.80 -22.02 14.40
CA GLU A 24 -20.45 -22.22 12.99
C GLU A 24 -18.98 -22.63 12.82
N LYS A 25 -18.72 -23.94 12.68
CA LYS A 25 -17.39 -24.43 12.26
C LYS A 25 -17.09 -23.95 10.85
N ARG A 26 -16.28 -22.89 10.70
CA ARG A 26 -15.78 -22.42 9.41
C ARG A 26 -14.49 -23.15 9.06
N LYS A 27 -14.38 -23.60 7.79
CA LYS A 27 -13.12 -24.13 7.28
C LYS A 27 -12.10 -22.98 7.16
N PRO A 28 -10.82 -23.22 7.45
CA PRO A 28 -9.79 -22.21 7.33
C PRO A 28 -9.71 -21.74 5.86
N VAL A 29 -9.72 -20.42 5.65
CA VAL A 29 -9.67 -19.79 4.35
C VAL A 29 -8.23 -19.73 3.83
N LEU A 30 -7.27 -19.60 4.74
CA LEU A 30 -5.86 -19.50 4.38
C LEU A 30 -5.24 -20.90 4.25
N PRO A 31 -4.41 -21.13 3.21
CA PRO A 31 -3.57 -22.33 3.14
C PRO A 31 -2.68 -22.46 4.38
N ARG A 32 -2.43 -23.71 4.83
CA ARG A 32 -1.61 -23.95 6.02
C ARG A 32 -0.23 -23.28 5.95
N PHE A 33 0.40 -23.33 4.78
CA PHE A 33 1.71 -22.70 4.58
C PHE A 33 1.67 -21.18 4.83
N VAL A 34 0.65 -20.50 4.33
CA VAL A 34 0.47 -19.05 4.56
C VAL A 34 0.21 -18.76 6.05
N GLN A 35 -0.57 -19.61 6.73
CA GLN A 35 -0.78 -19.49 8.18
C GLN A 35 0.55 -19.62 8.95
N ILE A 36 1.38 -20.61 8.58
CA ILE A 36 2.71 -20.80 9.18
C ILE A 36 3.58 -19.57 8.97
N LEU A 37 3.64 -19.02 7.76
CA LEU A 37 4.43 -17.79 7.47
C LEU A 37 3.94 -16.57 8.26
N LEU A 38 2.61 -16.40 8.41
CA LEU A 38 2.04 -15.33 9.23
C LEU A 38 2.43 -15.48 10.71
N TRP A 39 2.30 -16.69 11.26
CA TRP A 39 2.72 -16.95 12.64
C TRP A 39 4.21 -16.78 12.83
N LEU A 40 5.02 -17.24 11.86
CA LEU A 40 6.47 -17.09 11.91
C LEU A 40 6.87 -15.62 11.86
N LEU A 41 6.22 -14.80 11.02
CA LEU A 41 6.49 -13.36 10.96
C LEU A 41 6.12 -12.67 12.29
N LEU A 42 5.00 -13.04 12.91
CA LEU A 42 4.60 -12.53 14.22
C LEU A 42 5.60 -12.94 15.33
N LEU A 43 6.04 -14.20 15.33
CA LEU A 43 7.02 -14.69 16.29
C LEU A 43 8.39 -14.02 16.13
N LEU A 44 8.84 -13.83 14.89
CA LEU A 44 10.09 -13.12 14.62
C LEU A 44 10.00 -11.64 15.03
N GLY A 45 8.87 -10.98 14.76
CA GLY A 45 8.64 -9.61 15.23
C GLY A 45 8.65 -9.52 16.76
N TYR A 46 8.01 -10.46 17.45
CA TYR A 46 8.04 -10.52 18.90
C TYR A 46 9.44 -10.81 19.44
N TRP A 47 10.13 -11.80 18.86
CA TRP A 47 11.51 -12.14 19.26
C TRP A 47 12.47 -10.96 19.07
N SER A 48 12.28 -10.18 17.98
CA SER A 48 13.16 -9.05 17.68
C SER A 48 13.11 -7.93 18.73
N LEU A 49 12.05 -7.87 19.56
CA LEU A 49 11.94 -6.85 20.63
C LEU A 49 13.12 -6.85 21.59
N HIS A 50 13.68 -8.03 21.88
CA HIS A 50 14.85 -8.15 22.76
C HIS A 50 16.15 -7.55 22.17
N ASN A 51 16.17 -7.29 20.88
CA ASN A 51 17.32 -6.63 20.23
C ASN A 51 17.18 -5.09 20.22
N SER A 52 16.03 -4.56 20.65
CA SER A 52 15.80 -3.12 20.66
C SER A 52 16.50 -2.44 21.83
N ALA A 53 17.13 -1.29 21.56
CA ALA A 53 17.74 -0.46 22.61
C ALA A 53 16.69 0.10 23.61
N ASP A 54 15.43 0.26 23.17
CA ASP A 54 14.29 0.54 24.05
C ASP A 54 13.22 -0.55 23.88
N GLU A 55 13.36 -1.65 24.64
CA GLU A 55 12.46 -2.78 24.59
C GLU A 55 11.03 -2.42 25.01
N VAL A 56 10.86 -1.48 25.94
CA VAL A 56 9.55 -1.08 26.45
C VAL A 56 8.75 -0.36 25.36
N LEU A 57 9.35 0.66 24.73
CA LEU A 57 8.69 1.42 23.68
C LEU A 57 8.47 0.57 22.42
N SER A 58 9.42 -0.30 22.08
CA SER A 58 9.28 -1.27 20.99
C SER A 58 8.14 -2.27 21.25
N THR A 59 8.01 -2.79 22.46
CA THR A 59 6.92 -3.68 22.85
C THR A 59 5.56 -2.98 22.78
N TYR A 60 5.48 -1.75 23.29
CA TYR A 60 4.27 -0.95 23.18
C TYR A 60 3.87 -0.74 21.71
N ASN A 61 4.82 -0.32 20.87
CA ASN A 61 4.56 -0.11 19.44
C ASN A 61 4.16 -1.41 18.74
N PHE A 62 4.83 -2.54 19.04
CA PHE A 62 4.50 -3.84 18.48
C PHE A 62 3.06 -4.26 18.81
N ILE A 63 2.68 -4.21 20.07
CA ILE A 63 1.32 -4.57 20.49
C ILE A 63 0.29 -3.64 19.84
N TYR A 64 0.56 -2.34 19.83
CA TYR A 64 -0.33 -1.34 19.27
C TYR A 64 -0.52 -1.49 17.75
N VAL A 65 0.55 -1.66 16.98
CA VAL A 65 0.51 -1.70 15.51
C VAL A 65 0.15 -3.10 15.02
N VAL A 66 0.89 -4.12 15.46
CA VAL A 66 0.69 -5.50 15.00
C VAL A 66 -0.63 -6.07 15.53
N GLY A 67 -1.05 -5.67 16.73
CA GLY A 67 -2.36 -6.01 17.28
C GLY A 67 -3.50 -5.54 16.36
N GLN A 68 -3.41 -4.33 15.81
CA GLN A 68 -4.41 -3.82 14.86
C GLN A 68 -4.37 -4.58 13.52
N TYR A 69 -3.18 -4.95 13.02
CA TYR A 69 -3.07 -5.78 11.82
C TYR A 69 -3.69 -7.16 12.03
N ALA A 70 -3.39 -7.80 13.16
CA ALA A 70 -3.95 -9.10 13.52
C ALA A 70 -5.48 -9.05 13.65
N LEU A 71 -6.00 -7.99 14.29
CA LEU A 71 -7.43 -7.76 14.43
C LEU A 71 -8.11 -7.55 13.06
N LEU A 72 -7.52 -6.77 12.17
CA LEU A 72 -8.01 -6.56 10.80
C LEU A 72 -8.03 -7.87 10.02
N VAL A 73 -6.95 -8.64 10.04
CA VAL A 73 -6.86 -9.96 9.39
C VAL A 73 -7.95 -10.88 9.92
N TRP A 74 -8.13 -10.92 11.25
CA TRP A 74 -9.17 -11.73 11.87
C TRP A 74 -10.59 -11.30 11.42
N LEU A 75 -10.88 -10.00 11.37
CA LEU A 75 -12.14 -9.46 10.88
C LEU A 75 -12.42 -9.89 9.43
N ILE A 76 -11.44 -9.74 8.54
CA ILE A 76 -11.59 -10.10 7.13
C ILE A 76 -11.87 -11.60 6.99
N LEU A 77 -11.12 -12.45 7.69
CA LEU A 77 -11.28 -13.90 7.64
C LEU A 77 -12.64 -14.36 8.17
N HIS A 78 -13.25 -13.61 9.11
CA HIS A 78 -14.56 -13.94 9.67
C HIS A 78 -15.73 -13.39 8.86
N TYR A 79 -15.60 -12.18 8.32
CA TYR A 79 -16.73 -11.45 7.74
C TYR A 79 -16.69 -11.32 6.23
N ALA A 80 -15.51 -11.32 5.60
CA ALA A 80 -15.40 -11.22 4.15
C ALA A 80 -15.63 -12.56 3.42
N VAL A 81 -15.73 -13.68 4.15
CA VAL A 81 -15.99 -15.00 3.59
C VAL A 81 -17.48 -15.20 3.37
N ASP A 82 -17.92 -15.20 2.12
CA ASP A 82 -19.31 -15.43 1.76
C ASP A 82 -19.74 -16.89 1.91
N LYS A 83 -20.97 -17.08 2.39
CA LYS A 83 -21.66 -18.38 2.38
C LYS A 83 -22.34 -18.67 1.04
N LYS A 84 -22.75 -17.63 0.30
CA LYS A 84 -23.42 -17.75 -0.99
C LYS A 84 -22.39 -17.79 -2.11
N THR A 85 -22.43 -18.83 -2.91
CA THR A 85 -21.62 -19.03 -4.12
C THR A 85 -22.29 -18.41 -5.36
N SER A 86 -22.91 -17.26 -5.23
CA SER A 86 -23.46 -16.56 -6.38
C SER A 86 -22.31 -15.89 -7.14
N ALA A 87 -22.00 -16.41 -8.33
CA ALA A 87 -21.18 -15.69 -9.28
C ALA A 87 -22.02 -14.52 -9.80
N ALA A 88 -21.91 -13.35 -9.17
CA ALA A 88 -22.50 -12.14 -9.71
C ALA A 88 -21.79 -11.85 -11.06
N SER A 89 -22.39 -12.32 -12.16
CA SER A 89 -21.91 -12.05 -13.52
C SER A 89 -22.18 -10.61 -13.92
N ASP A 90 -23.24 -10.02 -13.40
CA ASP A 90 -23.69 -8.68 -13.69
C ASP A 90 -23.72 -7.85 -12.40
N LEU A 91 -22.87 -6.81 -12.35
CA LEU A 91 -22.76 -5.90 -11.22
C LEU A 91 -23.81 -4.80 -11.33
N ASP A 92 -25.04 -5.11 -10.90
CA ASP A 92 -26.10 -4.12 -10.77
C ASP A 92 -25.94 -3.34 -9.45
N LEU A 93 -25.76 -2.02 -9.53
CA LEU A 93 -25.64 -1.15 -8.36
C LEU A 93 -26.88 -1.19 -7.46
N HIS A 94 -28.06 -1.37 -8.03
CA HIS A 94 -29.31 -1.48 -7.24
C HIS A 94 -29.32 -2.75 -6.38
N LYS A 95 -28.51 -3.75 -6.75
CA LYS A 95 -28.35 -5.01 -6.03
C LYS A 95 -27.02 -5.09 -5.26
N TRP A 96 -26.44 -3.95 -4.86
CA TRP A 96 -25.19 -3.91 -4.14
C TRP A 96 -25.12 -4.83 -2.91
N HIS A 97 -26.22 -4.98 -2.18
CA HIS A 97 -26.35 -5.87 -1.03
C HIS A 97 -26.25 -7.37 -1.39
N GLU A 98 -26.42 -7.73 -2.65
CA GLU A 98 -26.28 -9.09 -3.18
C GLU A 98 -24.83 -9.39 -3.61
N TRP A 99 -24.00 -8.36 -3.75
CA TRP A 99 -22.62 -8.55 -4.17
C TRP A 99 -21.81 -9.38 -3.17
N PRO A 100 -20.79 -10.14 -3.63
CA PRO A 100 -19.86 -10.79 -2.72
C PRO A 100 -19.20 -9.78 -1.77
N ARG A 101 -19.10 -10.12 -0.49
CA ARG A 101 -18.56 -9.22 0.53
C ARG A 101 -17.16 -8.64 0.21
N PRO A 102 -16.21 -9.43 -0.35
CA PRO A 102 -14.93 -8.84 -0.77
C PRO A 102 -15.12 -7.70 -1.78
N LEU A 103 -16.06 -7.85 -2.72
CA LEU A 103 -16.35 -6.82 -3.71
C LEU A 103 -17.03 -5.59 -3.08
N GLN A 104 -17.90 -5.78 -2.09
CA GLN A 104 -18.47 -4.68 -1.31
C GLN A 104 -17.38 -3.89 -0.58
N ILE A 105 -16.42 -4.57 0.06
CA ILE A 105 -15.29 -3.93 0.75
C ILE A 105 -14.46 -3.12 -0.24
N ILE A 106 -14.12 -3.70 -1.40
CA ILE A 106 -13.36 -3.02 -2.45
C ILE A 106 -14.12 -1.79 -2.96
N SER A 107 -15.43 -1.91 -3.21
CA SER A 107 -16.23 -0.79 -3.74
C SER A 107 -16.37 0.35 -2.74
N VAL A 108 -16.54 0.06 -1.45
CA VAL A 108 -16.53 1.09 -0.38
C VAL A 108 -15.17 1.77 -0.30
N PHE A 109 -14.09 1.01 -0.31
CA PHE A 109 -12.74 1.58 -0.32
C PHE A 109 -12.53 2.53 -1.50
N LEU A 110 -12.87 2.10 -2.73
CA LEU A 110 -12.72 2.93 -3.93
C LEU A 110 -13.64 4.16 -3.90
N GLY A 111 -14.86 4.02 -3.40
CA GLY A 111 -15.78 5.15 -3.22
C GLY A 111 -15.22 6.20 -2.24
N MET A 112 -14.69 5.76 -1.09
CA MET A 112 -14.05 6.65 -0.12
C MET A 112 -12.76 7.27 -0.67
N SER A 113 -12.02 6.53 -1.52
CA SER A 113 -10.81 7.05 -2.17
C SER A 113 -11.09 8.20 -3.11
N LEU A 114 -12.29 8.27 -3.68
CA LEU A 114 -12.71 9.41 -4.49
C LEU A 114 -12.80 10.69 -3.64
N PHE A 115 -13.37 10.61 -2.42
CA PHE A 115 -13.41 11.76 -1.50
C PHE A 115 -12.01 12.21 -1.10
N VAL A 116 -11.13 11.27 -0.77
CA VAL A 116 -9.71 11.57 -0.45
C VAL A 116 -9.04 12.28 -1.62
N SER A 117 -9.26 11.82 -2.86
CA SER A 117 -8.66 12.40 -4.05
C SER A 117 -9.21 13.80 -4.35
N VAL A 118 -10.53 13.99 -4.27
CA VAL A 118 -11.17 15.29 -4.48
C VAL A 118 -10.72 16.29 -3.41
N TYR A 119 -10.65 15.87 -2.15
CA TYR A 119 -10.18 16.74 -1.07
C TYR A 119 -8.73 17.19 -1.30
N GLY A 120 -7.83 16.30 -1.74
CA GLY A 120 -6.47 16.67 -2.14
C GLY A 120 -6.44 17.69 -3.28
N ILE A 121 -7.32 17.53 -4.28
CA ILE A 121 -7.44 18.51 -5.39
C ILE A 121 -7.93 19.87 -4.86
N VAL A 122 -8.94 19.88 -3.99
CA VAL A 122 -9.43 21.12 -3.36
C VAL A 122 -8.31 21.81 -2.57
N GLN A 123 -7.51 21.07 -1.80
CA GLN A 123 -6.34 21.63 -1.09
C GLN A 123 -5.37 22.34 -2.05
N HIS A 124 -5.13 21.78 -3.23
CA HIS A 124 -4.25 22.42 -4.21
C HIS A 124 -4.75 23.81 -4.65
N PHE A 125 -6.05 23.94 -4.90
CA PHE A 125 -6.63 25.20 -5.37
C PHE A 125 -6.90 26.22 -4.25
N THR A 126 -7.17 25.75 -3.04
CA THR A 126 -7.43 26.64 -1.89
C THR A 126 -6.15 27.08 -1.18
N GLY A 127 -5.03 26.41 -1.42
CA GLY A 127 -3.77 26.68 -0.72
C GLY A 127 -3.78 26.33 0.77
N VAL A 128 -4.86 25.74 1.28
CA VAL A 128 -4.99 25.34 2.70
C VAL A 128 -4.27 24.02 2.92
N VAL A 129 -2.94 24.07 2.98
CA VAL A 129 -2.11 22.93 3.35
C VAL A 129 -1.17 23.36 4.47
N PRO A 130 -1.18 22.70 5.63
CA PRO A 130 -0.30 23.05 6.75
C PRO A 130 1.10 22.49 6.51
N THR A 131 1.89 23.00 5.49
CA THR A 131 3.08 22.26 5.13
C THR A 131 4.20 23.07 4.48
N GLU A 132 4.79 23.98 5.19
CA GLU A 132 6.13 24.47 4.89
C GLU A 132 7.17 23.34 5.00
N ALA A 133 6.94 22.34 5.87
CA ALA A 133 7.87 21.25 6.17
C ALA A 133 8.11 20.24 5.00
N TRP A 134 7.26 20.24 3.95
CA TRP A 134 7.37 19.27 2.85
C TRP A 134 7.89 19.87 1.54
N VAL A 135 8.28 21.13 1.53
CA VAL A 135 8.77 21.86 0.37
C VAL A 135 10.17 22.35 0.65
N ASP A 136 11.10 21.97 -0.22
CA ASP A 136 12.42 22.58 -0.27
C ASP A 136 12.32 23.84 -1.15
N ASN A 137 12.20 24.99 -0.51
CA ASN A 137 12.02 26.28 -1.19
C ASN A 137 13.27 26.72 -1.95
N ASP A 138 14.46 26.28 -1.53
CA ASP A 138 15.72 26.63 -2.17
C ASP A 138 15.89 25.85 -3.47
N ALA A 139 15.58 24.55 -3.46
CA ALA A 139 15.65 23.71 -4.65
C ALA A 139 14.45 23.89 -5.59
N PHE A 140 13.28 24.28 -5.07
CA PHE A 140 12.04 24.39 -5.85
C PHE A 140 11.22 25.62 -5.49
N PRO A 141 11.68 26.84 -5.84
CA PRO A 141 11.03 28.10 -5.46
C PRO A 141 9.61 28.27 -6.06
N GLU A 142 9.32 27.56 -7.16
CA GLU A 142 7.98 27.57 -7.78
C GLU A 142 6.98 26.65 -7.08
N LEU A 143 7.44 25.73 -6.23
CA LEU A 143 6.61 24.76 -5.54
C LEU A 143 6.14 25.32 -4.20
N LYS A 144 4.98 25.97 -4.18
CA LYS A 144 4.44 26.58 -2.95
C LYS A 144 3.88 25.56 -1.96
N THR A 145 3.23 24.51 -2.44
CA THR A 145 2.54 23.52 -1.59
C THR A 145 2.51 22.14 -2.24
N ARG A 146 2.51 21.10 -1.40
CA ARG A 146 2.25 19.70 -1.79
C ARG A 146 1.01 19.21 -1.09
N VAL A 147 0.07 18.61 -1.82
CA VAL A 147 -1.17 18.12 -1.21
C VAL A 147 -0.93 16.86 -0.38
N ILE A 148 -1.62 16.79 0.75
CA ILE A 148 -1.56 15.68 1.70
C ILE A 148 -2.93 15.00 1.90
N SER A 149 -4.01 15.67 1.48
CA SER A 149 -5.39 15.25 1.73
C SER A 149 -5.60 14.94 3.23
N THR A 150 -6.05 13.73 3.54
CA THR A 150 -6.27 13.25 4.91
C THR A 150 -5.08 12.47 5.49
N LEU A 151 -3.95 12.36 4.76
CA LEU A 151 -2.85 11.43 5.08
C LEU A 151 -1.57 12.09 5.62
N VAL A 152 -1.62 13.36 5.99
CA VAL A 152 -0.56 14.11 6.70
C VAL A 152 0.78 14.25 5.92
N ASN A 153 1.09 13.37 4.97
CA ASN A 153 2.35 13.36 4.22
C ASN A 153 2.08 13.13 2.73
N PRO A 154 2.64 13.96 1.82
CA PRO A 154 2.41 13.83 0.38
C PRO A 154 2.95 12.53 -0.23
N ASN A 155 3.99 11.93 0.33
CA ASN A 155 4.50 10.64 -0.14
C ASN A 155 3.58 9.50 0.27
N ILE A 156 3.01 9.55 1.48
CA ILE A 156 2.00 8.59 1.95
C ILE A 156 0.75 8.69 1.09
N LEU A 157 0.25 9.90 0.82
CA LEU A 157 -0.87 10.11 -0.11
C LEU A 157 -0.54 9.58 -1.51
N GLY A 158 0.68 9.81 -2.00
CA GLY A 158 1.13 9.29 -3.29
C GLY A 158 1.07 7.77 -3.36
N GLY A 159 1.61 7.06 -2.35
CA GLY A 159 1.57 5.60 -2.25
C GLY A 159 0.14 5.05 -2.16
N TYR A 160 -0.73 5.73 -1.40
CA TYR A 160 -2.17 5.44 -1.35
C TYR A 160 -2.83 5.54 -2.73
N LEU A 161 -2.57 6.63 -3.46
CA LEU A 161 -3.16 6.84 -4.79
C LEU A 161 -2.63 5.85 -5.83
N VAL A 162 -1.35 5.44 -5.74
CA VAL A 162 -0.80 4.35 -6.58
C VAL A 162 -1.58 3.05 -6.36
N LEU A 163 -1.88 2.69 -5.10
CA LEU A 163 -2.72 1.53 -4.78
C LEU A 163 -4.13 1.68 -5.38
N VAL A 164 -4.78 2.82 -5.17
CA VAL A 164 -6.13 3.12 -5.68
C VAL A 164 -6.19 3.02 -7.19
N ILE A 165 -5.30 3.73 -7.91
CA ILE A 165 -5.24 3.72 -9.37
C ILE A 165 -4.99 2.30 -9.89
N SER A 166 -4.12 1.54 -9.23
CA SER A 166 -3.82 0.16 -9.63
C SER A 166 -5.06 -0.73 -9.54
N LEU A 167 -5.81 -0.67 -8.44
CA LEU A 167 -7.02 -1.46 -8.25
C LEU A 167 -8.11 -1.07 -9.28
N ILE A 168 -8.32 0.23 -9.50
CA ILE A 168 -9.29 0.71 -10.48
C ILE A 168 -8.89 0.27 -11.90
N THR A 169 -7.60 0.38 -12.27
CA THR A 169 -7.08 -0.04 -13.58
C THR A 169 -7.32 -1.53 -13.82
N GLY A 170 -7.07 -2.36 -12.81
CA GLY A 170 -7.35 -3.79 -12.89
C GLY A 170 -8.82 -4.07 -13.14
N LEU A 171 -9.74 -3.47 -12.39
CA LEU A 171 -11.19 -3.63 -12.53
C LEU A 171 -11.68 -3.09 -13.88
N LEU A 172 -11.18 -1.92 -14.31
CA LEU A 172 -11.49 -1.32 -15.62
C LEU A 172 -11.12 -2.25 -16.77
N SER A 173 -9.95 -2.90 -16.69
CA SER A 173 -9.44 -3.79 -17.75
C SER A 173 -10.34 -4.99 -18.04
N THR A 174 -11.22 -5.34 -17.13
CA THR A 174 -12.12 -6.49 -17.25
C THR A 174 -13.60 -6.09 -17.35
N SER A 175 -13.93 -4.83 -17.12
CA SER A 175 -15.27 -4.31 -17.22
C SER A 175 -15.74 -4.26 -18.69
N LYS A 176 -16.98 -4.69 -18.96
CA LYS A 176 -17.63 -4.59 -20.27
C LYS A 176 -18.73 -3.54 -20.32
N GLU A 177 -19.26 -3.15 -19.19
CA GLU A 177 -20.33 -2.18 -19.11
C GLU A 177 -19.81 -0.77 -19.25
N LYS A 178 -20.35 -0.01 -20.18
CA LYS A 178 -19.92 1.37 -20.49
C LYS A 178 -20.01 2.30 -19.28
N MET A 179 -21.05 2.13 -18.44
CA MET A 179 -21.22 2.94 -17.23
C MET A 179 -20.08 2.69 -16.25
N TRP A 180 -19.73 1.43 -15.99
CA TRP A 180 -18.59 1.10 -15.13
C TRP A 180 -17.24 1.55 -15.70
N GLN A 181 -17.07 1.45 -17.02
CA GLN A 181 -15.87 1.97 -17.68
C GLN A 181 -15.75 3.50 -17.49
N LEU A 182 -16.85 4.23 -17.58
CA LEU A 182 -16.88 5.67 -17.34
C LEU A 182 -16.57 6.00 -15.88
N VAL A 183 -17.25 5.34 -14.92
CA VAL A 183 -17.04 5.56 -13.47
C VAL A 183 -15.59 5.23 -13.05
N LEU A 184 -15.08 4.08 -13.47
CA LEU A 184 -13.71 3.67 -13.14
C LEU A 184 -12.68 4.55 -13.86
N GLY A 185 -12.91 4.92 -15.12
CA GLY A 185 -12.04 5.82 -15.88
C GLY A 185 -11.97 7.22 -15.26
N SER A 186 -13.11 7.80 -14.87
CA SER A 186 -13.12 9.09 -14.15
C SER A 186 -12.43 9.00 -12.79
N GLY A 187 -12.56 7.87 -12.07
CA GLY A 187 -11.83 7.62 -10.84
C GLY A 187 -10.30 7.64 -11.03
N ILE A 188 -9.80 7.04 -12.12
CA ILE A 188 -8.37 7.08 -12.47
C ILE A 188 -7.93 8.53 -12.73
N LEU A 189 -8.71 9.31 -13.47
CA LEU A 189 -8.37 10.70 -13.79
C LEU A 189 -8.31 11.58 -12.54
N ILE A 190 -9.30 11.45 -11.64
CA ILE A 190 -9.36 12.22 -10.40
C ILE A 190 -8.20 11.82 -9.46
N ALA A 191 -7.96 10.52 -9.26
CA ALA A 191 -6.87 10.05 -8.43
C ALA A 191 -5.49 10.40 -9.04
N GLY A 192 -5.36 10.32 -10.37
CA GLY A 192 -4.16 10.70 -11.11
C GLY A 192 -3.84 12.18 -10.98
N LEU A 193 -4.85 13.05 -11.08
CA LEU A 193 -4.68 14.49 -10.88
C LEU A 193 -4.27 14.80 -9.43
N CYS A 194 -4.88 14.16 -8.45
CA CYS A 194 -4.48 14.29 -7.05
C CYS A 194 -3.03 13.82 -6.85
N LEU A 195 -2.64 12.68 -7.44
CA LEU A 195 -1.27 12.17 -7.38
C LEU A 195 -0.27 13.15 -7.99
N LEU A 196 -0.62 13.82 -9.09
CA LEU A 196 0.22 14.85 -9.70
C LEU A 196 0.50 15.97 -8.69
N TYR A 197 -0.51 16.45 -7.99
CA TYR A 197 -0.39 17.52 -6.99
C TYR A 197 0.30 17.12 -5.69
N THR A 198 0.57 15.82 -5.46
CA THR A 198 1.46 15.40 -4.37
C THR A 198 2.92 15.77 -4.64
N TYR A 199 3.30 15.98 -5.89
CA TYR A 199 4.69 16.19 -6.33
C TYR A 199 5.66 15.10 -5.84
N SER A 200 5.15 13.90 -5.62
CA SER A 200 5.93 12.75 -5.15
C SER A 200 6.53 11.96 -6.32
N ARG A 201 7.78 12.26 -6.66
CA ARG A 201 8.53 11.64 -7.78
C ARG A 201 8.57 10.12 -7.69
N GLY A 202 8.90 9.60 -6.49
CA GLY A 202 8.95 8.15 -6.27
C GLY A 202 7.62 7.46 -6.58
N ASN A 203 6.48 8.07 -6.23
CA ASN A 203 5.16 7.53 -6.53
C ASN A 203 4.76 7.71 -8.00
N TRP A 204 5.22 8.75 -8.69
CA TRP A 204 5.03 8.88 -10.14
C TRP A 204 5.76 7.75 -10.89
N VAL A 205 7.02 7.49 -10.52
CA VAL A 205 7.81 6.37 -11.07
C VAL A 205 7.17 5.03 -10.74
N ALA A 206 6.72 4.84 -9.49
CA ALA A 206 6.04 3.62 -9.05
C ALA A 206 4.76 3.35 -9.88
N LEU A 207 3.94 4.38 -10.13
CA LEU A 207 2.77 4.27 -11.00
C LEU A 207 3.15 3.96 -12.44
N ALA A 208 4.15 4.66 -13.01
CA ALA A 208 4.59 4.46 -14.38
C ALA A 208 5.10 3.03 -14.61
N VAL A 209 5.95 2.50 -13.71
CA VAL A 209 6.44 1.12 -13.78
C VAL A 209 5.30 0.12 -13.60
N GLY A 210 4.39 0.36 -12.64
CA GLY A 210 3.21 -0.48 -12.44
C GLY A 210 2.33 -0.55 -13.69
N LEU A 211 2.04 0.59 -14.33
CA LEU A 211 1.27 0.66 -15.58
C LEU A 211 2.00 -0.03 -16.75
N LEU A 212 3.31 0.16 -16.87
CA LEU A 212 4.12 -0.48 -17.89
C LEU A 212 4.03 -2.00 -17.77
N LEU A 213 4.28 -2.53 -16.57
CA LEU A 213 4.18 -3.97 -16.31
C LEU A 213 2.76 -4.50 -16.53
N PHE A 214 1.75 -3.73 -16.10
CA PHE A 214 0.34 -4.06 -16.35
C PHE A 214 0.05 -4.17 -17.87
N CYS A 215 0.49 -3.20 -18.66
CA CYS A 215 0.30 -3.23 -20.12
C CYS A 215 1.01 -4.40 -20.76
N VAL A 216 2.25 -4.68 -20.37
CA VAL A 216 3.02 -5.83 -20.89
C VAL A 216 2.33 -7.17 -20.59
N CYS A 217 1.79 -7.33 -19.38
CA CYS A 217 1.20 -8.59 -18.93
C CYS A 217 -0.24 -8.80 -19.42
N PHE A 218 -1.06 -7.72 -19.44
CA PHE A 218 -2.51 -7.86 -19.62
C PHE A 218 -3.10 -7.08 -20.80
N CYS A 219 -2.45 -6.02 -21.29
CA CYS A 219 -3.01 -5.13 -22.29
C CYS A 219 -1.94 -4.53 -23.21
N ARG A 220 -1.20 -5.37 -23.96
CA ARG A 220 -0.08 -4.92 -24.80
C ARG A 220 -0.46 -3.84 -25.80
N ARG A 221 -1.72 -3.81 -26.26
CA ARG A 221 -2.22 -2.80 -27.19
C ARG A 221 -2.26 -1.39 -26.57
N ALA A 222 -2.34 -1.29 -25.23
CA ALA A 222 -2.32 -0.01 -24.53
C ALA A 222 -0.90 0.54 -24.30
N LEU A 223 0.14 -0.22 -24.61
CA LEU A 223 1.52 0.17 -24.35
C LEU A 223 1.92 1.43 -25.14
N LEU A 224 1.68 1.43 -26.44
CA LEU A 224 1.99 2.59 -27.30
C LEU A 224 1.18 3.83 -26.92
N PRO A 225 -0.16 3.75 -26.74
CA PRO A 225 -0.93 4.87 -26.20
C PRO A 225 -0.42 5.38 -24.84
N LEU A 226 -0.06 4.50 -23.91
CA LEU A 226 0.48 4.89 -22.61
C LEU A 226 1.79 5.68 -22.75
N ILE A 227 2.72 5.18 -23.56
CA ILE A 227 3.99 5.87 -23.85
C ILE A 227 3.70 7.23 -24.50
N GLY A 228 2.80 7.28 -25.49
CA GLY A 228 2.40 8.51 -26.14
C GLY A 228 1.80 9.55 -25.19
N ILE A 229 0.92 9.12 -24.27
CA ILE A 229 0.37 9.98 -23.21
C ILE A 229 1.47 10.48 -22.29
N GLY A 230 2.44 9.62 -21.92
CA GLY A 230 3.59 10.00 -21.09
C GLY A 230 4.45 11.07 -21.77
N ILE A 231 4.77 10.90 -23.06
CA ILE A 231 5.54 11.89 -23.86
C ILE A 231 4.76 13.22 -23.99
N LEU A 232 3.47 13.15 -24.31
CA LEU A 232 2.61 14.34 -24.38
C LEU A 232 2.52 15.03 -23.02
N GLY A 233 2.35 14.28 -21.95
CA GLY A 233 2.34 14.81 -20.58
C GLY A 233 3.64 15.56 -20.24
N MET A 234 4.79 15.01 -20.60
CA MET A 234 6.08 15.68 -20.44
C MET A 234 6.18 16.92 -21.31
N TRP A 235 5.69 16.87 -22.55
CA TRP A 235 5.71 18.03 -23.46
C TRP A 235 4.87 19.20 -22.96
N PHE A 236 3.71 18.91 -22.35
CA PHE A 236 2.83 19.94 -21.78
C PHE A 236 3.15 20.31 -20.34
N ALA A 237 4.04 19.58 -19.66
CA ALA A 237 4.45 19.92 -18.31
C ALA A 237 5.11 21.30 -18.27
N ARG A 238 4.71 22.14 -17.32
CA ARG A 238 5.21 23.52 -17.11
C ARG A 238 5.47 23.74 -15.62
N GLY A 239 6.30 24.76 -15.32
CA GLY A 239 6.56 25.22 -13.96
C GLY A 239 7.02 24.09 -13.02
N ALA A 240 6.49 24.04 -11.81
CA ALA A 240 6.89 23.11 -10.77
C ALA A 240 6.82 21.62 -11.22
N VAL A 241 5.85 21.23 -12.06
CA VAL A 241 5.76 19.85 -12.56
C VAL A 241 6.95 19.50 -13.44
N TRP A 242 7.34 20.39 -14.34
CA TRP A 242 8.50 20.20 -15.23
C TRP A 242 9.79 20.09 -14.44
N HIS A 243 10.04 21.02 -13.51
CA HIS A 243 11.23 20.98 -12.64
C HIS A 243 11.29 19.71 -11.81
N ARG A 244 10.15 19.23 -11.30
CA ARG A 244 10.07 17.96 -10.56
C ARG A 244 10.34 16.73 -11.43
N ILE A 245 9.92 16.72 -12.71
CA ILE A 245 10.22 15.63 -13.65
C ILE A 245 11.73 15.58 -13.93
N ILE A 246 12.34 16.73 -14.25
CA ILE A 246 13.79 16.78 -14.52
C ILE A 246 14.60 16.36 -13.30
N SER A 247 14.21 16.78 -12.11
CA SER A 247 14.92 16.43 -10.86
C SER A 247 14.88 14.93 -10.51
N ILE A 248 14.10 14.10 -11.23
CA ILE A 248 14.21 12.63 -11.10
C ILE A 248 15.61 12.14 -11.55
N PHE A 249 16.21 12.83 -12.52
CA PHE A 249 17.51 12.48 -13.10
C PHE A 249 18.69 13.30 -12.52
N GLY A 250 18.39 14.25 -11.63
CA GLY A 250 19.39 15.11 -10.99
C GLY A 250 19.80 14.62 -9.61
N THR A 251 21.05 14.88 -9.23
CA THR A 251 21.59 14.55 -7.90
C THR A 251 21.65 15.76 -6.96
N GLU A 252 21.29 16.94 -7.42
CA GLU A 252 21.40 18.19 -6.66
C GLU A 252 20.29 18.39 -5.61
N ASP A 253 19.29 17.50 -5.59
CA ASP A 253 18.16 17.57 -4.66
C ASP A 253 18.57 17.01 -3.30
N THR A 254 18.48 17.84 -2.27
CA THR A 254 18.78 17.48 -0.87
C THR A 254 18.05 16.21 -0.42
N SER A 255 16.80 16.03 -0.84
CA SER A 255 15.99 14.84 -0.52
C SER A 255 16.54 13.54 -1.14
N VAL A 256 17.21 13.63 -2.30
CA VAL A 256 17.87 12.47 -2.93
C VAL A 256 19.18 12.15 -2.21
N ALA A 257 20.00 13.19 -1.94
CA ALA A 257 21.26 13.04 -1.20
C ALA A 257 21.03 12.41 0.18
N LEU A 258 20.03 12.88 0.92
CA LEU A 258 19.66 12.34 2.23
C LEU A 258 19.24 10.85 2.15
N ARG A 259 18.52 10.43 1.10
CA ARG A 259 18.18 9.01 0.94
C ARG A 259 19.39 8.13 0.70
N PHE A 260 20.40 8.62 -0.03
CA PHE A 260 21.67 7.88 -0.18
C PHE A 260 22.42 7.81 1.16
N ALA A 261 22.41 8.87 1.95
CA ALA A 261 23.00 8.87 3.28
C ALA A 261 22.30 7.84 4.20
N TYR A 262 20.96 7.84 4.23
CA TYR A 262 20.19 6.85 5.00
C TYR A 262 20.44 5.42 4.51
N LEU A 263 20.54 5.21 3.21
CA LEU A 263 20.86 3.90 2.62
C LEU A 263 22.21 3.41 3.13
N GLU A 264 23.24 4.24 3.08
CA GLU A 264 24.60 3.90 3.51
C GLU A 264 24.63 3.56 5.01
N SER A 265 24.11 4.43 5.87
CA SER A 265 23.98 4.20 7.31
C SER A 265 23.23 2.89 7.61
N THR A 266 22.12 2.64 6.89
CA THR A 266 21.34 1.42 7.08
C THR A 266 22.10 0.16 6.69
N LEU A 267 22.93 0.20 5.65
CA LEU A 267 23.75 -0.94 5.24
C LEU A 267 24.82 -1.25 6.31
N PHE A 268 25.39 -0.23 6.98
CA PHE A 268 26.28 -0.44 8.12
C PHE A 268 25.51 -1.07 9.30
N ILE A 269 24.33 -0.56 9.65
CA ILE A 269 23.48 -1.14 10.69
C ILE A 269 23.20 -2.63 10.40
N ILE A 270 22.78 -2.98 9.19
CA ILE A 270 22.47 -4.37 8.79
C ILE A 270 23.73 -5.25 8.88
N LYS A 271 24.90 -4.73 8.52
CA LYS A 271 26.17 -5.45 8.58
C LYS A 271 26.56 -5.79 10.02
N GLU A 272 26.39 -4.86 10.94
CA GLU A 272 26.74 -5.04 12.36
C GLU A 272 25.65 -5.77 13.13
N HIS A 273 24.37 -5.62 12.71
CA HIS A 273 23.21 -6.25 13.33
C HIS A 273 22.44 -7.17 12.35
N PRO A 274 23.04 -8.28 11.87
CA PRO A 274 22.42 -9.15 10.85
C PRO A 274 21.12 -9.83 11.31
N TRP A 275 20.90 -9.89 12.62
CA TRP A 275 19.67 -10.41 13.25
C TRP A 275 18.60 -9.35 13.49
N GLY A 276 18.90 -8.10 13.12
CA GLY A 276 18.03 -6.93 13.29
C GLY A 276 18.21 -6.23 14.63
N VAL A 277 17.88 -4.93 14.63
CA VAL A 277 17.94 -4.06 15.82
C VAL A 277 16.63 -4.02 16.60
N GLY A 278 15.68 -4.88 16.25
CA GLY A 278 14.37 -4.98 16.88
C GLY A 278 13.28 -4.19 16.15
N TRP A 279 12.03 -4.65 16.31
CA TRP A 279 10.85 -3.96 15.84
C TRP A 279 10.84 -2.51 16.36
N TYR A 280 10.66 -1.52 15.47
CA TYR A 280 10.68 -0.11 15.83
C TYR A 280 12.02 0.37 16.40
N GLY A 281 13.06 -0.47 16.37
CA GLY A 281 14.37 -0.21 16.95
C GLY A 281 15.27 0.70 16.11
N TYR A 282 14.97 0.86 14.80
CA TYR A 282 15.77 1.64 13.87
C TYR A 282 16.07 3.06 14.39
N GLN A 283 15.07 3.77 14.92
CA GLN A 283 15.20 5.12 15.42
C GLN A 283 16.13 5.27 16.62
N PHE A 284 16.33 4.20 17.39
CA PHE A 284 17.21 4.25 18.58
C PHE A 284 18.66 4.01 18.23
N ILE A 285 18.93 3.21 17.19
CA ILE A 285 20.28 2.88 16.78
C ILE A 285 20.81 3.84 15.70
N TYR A 286 19.95 4.42 14.88
CA TYR A 286 20.34 5.30 13.77
C TYR A 286 21.26 6.45 14.18
N PRO A 287 21.08 7.15 15.32
CA PRO A 287 21.97 8.25 15.73
C PRO A 287 23.45 7.84 15.84
N GLU A 288 23.76 6.58 16.14
CA GLU A 288 25.15 6.08 16.19
C GLU A 288 25.78 5.91 14.81
N TYR A 289 24.93 5.84 13.76
CA TYR A 289 25.30 5.65 12.35
C TYR A 289 24.95 6.85 11.48
N ASP A 290 24.61 7.99 12.09
CA ASP A 290 24.34 9.24 11.34
C ASP A 290 25.66 9.93 10.99
N PHE A 291 26.25 9.53 9.86
CA PHE A 291 27.54 10.06 9.38
C PHE A 291 27.40 11.43 8.70
N TYR A 292 26.18 11.89 8.41
CA TYR A 292 25.94 13.03 7.51
C TYR A 292 25.21 14.20 8.16
N LEU A 293 24.14 13.95 8.90
CA LEU A 293 23.32 15.01 9.47
C LEU A 293 23.85 15.49 10.81
N ASN A 294 24.33 14.55 11.65
CA ASN A 294 24.80 14.80 13.02
C ASN A 294 23.87 15.75 13.82
N ASN A 295 22.55 15.64 13.55
CA ASN A 295 21.55 16.47 14.19
C ASN A 295 20.73 15.64 15.18
N PRO A 296 20.99 15.72 16.49
CA PRO A 296 20.30 14.93 17.51
C PRO A 296 18.81 15.25 17.64
N ASP A 297 18.35 16.40 17.12
CA ASP A 297 16.96 16.81 17.19
C ASP A 297 16.08 16.12 16.12
N VAL A 298 16.70 15.46 15.13
CA VAL A 298 16.00 14.77 14.05
C VAL A 298 15.85 13.29 14.37
N ILE A 299 14.65 12.87 14.75
CA ILE A 299 14.34 11.45 14.97
C ILE A 299 14.06 10.77 13.64
N MET A 300 14.91 9.81 13.27
CA MET A 300 14.77 9.03 12.05
C MET A 300 14.05 7.71 12.34
N TYR A 301 12.75 7.68 12.08
CA TYR A 301 11.91 6.51 12.37
C TYR A 301 12.14 5.32 11.42
N HIS A 302 12.63 5.57 10.20
CA HIS A 302 12.84 4.54 9.17
C HIS A 302 13.83 5.01 8.10
N CYS A 303 14.43 4.08 7.38
CA CYS A 303 15.50 4.36 6.39
C CYS A 303 14.99 4.78 4.99
N HIS A 304 13.76 5.15 4.82
CA HIS A 304 13.15 5.46 3.52
C HIS A 304 13.29 4.35 2.44
N ASN A 305 13.43 3.11 2.86
CA ASN A 305 13.47 1.94 1.99
C ASN A 305 12.77 0.77 2.68
N LEU A 306 11.70 0.23 2.07
CA LEU A 306 10.87 -0.82 2.66
C LEU A 306 11.66 -2.09 3.00
N LEU A 307 12.47 -2.57 2.06
CA LEU A 307 13.17 -3.85 2.23
C LEU A 307 14.33 -3.71 3.23
N LEU A 308 15.07 -2.62 3.14
CA LEU A 308 16.17 -2.35 4.07
C LEU A 308 15.64 -2.09 5.49
N ASN A 309 14.51 -1.42 5.64
CA ASN A 309 13.94 -1.20 6.97
C ASN A 309 13.53 -2.51 7.63
N ILE A 310 12.84 -3.39 6.87
CA ILE A 310 12.49 -4.73 7.38
C ILE A 310 13.76 -5.52 7.75
N THR A 311 14.83 -5.41 6.93
CA THR A 311 16.08 -6.10 7.22
C THR A 311 16.78 -5.51 8.45
N ALA A 312 16.81 -4.18 8.57
CA ALA A 312 17.44 -3.52 9.72
C ALA A 312 16.73 -3.85 11.03
N GLU A 313 15.38 -3.90 11.03
CA GLU A 313 14.61 -4.18 12.25
C GLU A 313 14.46 -5.67 12.57
N LEU A 314 14.12 -6.49 11.55
CA LEU A 314 13.81 -7.92 11.75
C LEU A 314 14.93 -8.86 11.28
N GLY A 315 16.04 -8.36 10.81
CA GLY A 315 17.13 -9.16 10.24
C GLY A 315 16.80 -9.80 8.89
N TRP A 316 17.79 -10.50 8.32
CA TRP A 316 17.62 -11.22 7.04
C TRP A 316 16.52 -12.29 7.08
N HIS A 317 16.34 -12.96 8.21
CA HIS A 317 15.30 -13.96 8.39
C HIS A 317 13.89 -13.35 8.38
N GLY A 318 13.70 -12.16 8.98
CA GLY A 318 12.44 -11.43 8.91
C GLY A 318 12.11 -11.01 7.47
N LEU A 319 13.08 -10.48 6.75
CA LEU A 319 12.95 -10.16 5.33
C LEU A 319 12.57 -11.39 4.50
N ALA A 320 13.26 -12.52 4.71
CA ALA A 320 13.01 -13.75 3.96
C ALA A 320 11.57 -14.25 4.17
N VAL A 321 11.08 -14.27 5.41
CA VAL A 321 9.70 -14.69 5.72
C VAL A 321 8.69 -13.71 5.13
N PHE A 322 8.92 -12.40 5.22
CA PHE A 322 8.07 -11.38 4.62
C PHE A 322 7.97 -11.55 3.10
N LEU A 323 9.10 -11.73 2.42
CA LEU A 323 9.14 -11.90 0.96
C LEU A 323 8.46 -13.20 0.52
N LEU A 324 8.66 -14.31 1.24
CA LEU A 324 7.97 -15.57 0.96
C LEU A 324 6.46 -15.42 1.11
N LEU A 325 6.01 -14.77 2.18
CA LEU A 325 4.60 -14.51 2.41
C LEU A 325 4.01 -13.64 1.30
N TRP A 326 4.68 -12.53 0.96
CA TRP A 326 4.23 -11.63 -0.09
C TRP A 326 4.23 -12.31 -1.46
N PHE A 327 5.23 -13.12 -1.77
CA PHE A 327 5.27 -13.95 -2.98
C PHE A 327 4.07 -14.90 -3.07
N CYS A 328 3.71 -15.58 -1.97
CA CYS A 328 2.50 -16.42 -1.95
C CYS A 328 1.22 -15.64 -2.27
N ILE A 329 1.10 -14.42 -1.77
CA ILE A 329 -0.07 -13.56 -2.03
C ILE A 329 -0.07 -13.09 -3.49
N ILE A 330 1.10 -12.66 -4.02
CA ILE A 330 1.27 -12.27 -5.43
C ILE A 330 0.93 -13.46 -6.35
N TRP A 331 1.36 -14.66 -6.00
CA TRP A 331 1.01 -15.87 -6.75
C TRP A 331 -0.51 -16.10 -6.81
N LYS A 332 -1.20 -15.95 -5.68
CA LYS A 332 -2.67 -16.05 -5.63
C LYS A 332 -3.36 -14.94 -6.42
N ALA A 333 -2.82 -13.74 -6.41
CA ALA A 333 -3.30 -12.66 -7.27
C ALA A 333 -3.12 -12.98 -8.76
N ALA A 334 -2.01 -13.58 -9.15
CA ALA A 334 -1.75 -14.02 -10.52
C ALA A 334 -2.71 -15.15 -10.96
N GLU A 335 -2.99 -16.11 -10.08
CA GLU A 335 -4.04 -17.12 -10.32
C GLU A 335 -5.41 -16.46 -10.56
N LEU A 336 -5.80 -15.51 -9.72
CA LEU A 336 -7.07 -14.77 -9.90
C LEU A 336 -7.07 -13.97 -11.19
N ALA A 337 -5.99 -13.25 -11.50
CA ALA A 337 -5.86 -12.43 -12.70
C ALA A 337 -6.05 -13.24 -13.99
N ARG A 338 -5.61 -14.50 -13.99
CA ARG A 338 -5.63 -15.39 -15.16
C ARG A 338 -6.84 -16.32 -15.19
N PHE A 339 -7.22 -16.88 -14.05
CA PHE A 339 -8.19 -17.98 -13.94
C PHE A 339 -9.40 -17.64 -13.09
N GLY A 340 -9.59 -16.38 -12.71
CA GLY A 340 -10.77 -15.93 -11.97
C GLY A 340 -12.06 -16.23 -12.73
N LYS A 341 -13.05 -16.83 -12.07
CA LYS A 341 -14.34 -17.25 -12.67
C LYS A 341 -15.26 -16.09 -12.97
N SER A 342 -15.04 -14.93 -12.37
CA SER A 342 -15.75 -13.70 -12.66
C SER A 342 -14.80 -12.58 -13.07
N ARG A 343 -15.31 -11.61 -13.85
CA ARG A 343 -14.49 -10.48 -14.33
C ARG A 343 -13.92 -9.64 -13.21
N TRP A 344 -14.71 -9.39 -12.16
CA TRP A 344 -14.23 -8.61 -11.02
C TRP A 344 -13.08 -9.30 -10.28
N LEU A 345 -13.09 -10.66 -10.15
CA LEU A 345 -11.98 -11.42 -9.58
C LEU A 345 -10.70 -11.28 -10.41
N GLN A 346 -10.84 -11.41 -11.75
CA GLN A 346 -9.71 -11.18 -12.65
C GLN A 346 -9.19 -9.75 -12.54
N GLY A 347 -10.10 -8.76 -12.55
CA GLY A 347 -9.76 -7.35 -12.42
C GLY A 347 -9.07 -7.04 -11.10
N PHE A 348 -9.58 -7.55 -9.99
CA PHE A 348 -8.97 -7.38 -8.68
C PHE A 348 -7.58 -8.00 -8.60
N GLY A 349 -7.40 -9.24 -9.13
CA GLY A 349 -6.08 -9.88 -9.21
C GLY A 349 -5.09 -9.05 -10.03
N ARG A 350 -5.49 -8.54 -11.22
CA ARG A 350 -4.66 -7.67 -12.06
C ARG A 350 -4.28 -6.36 -11.36
N GLY A 351 -5.26 -5.73 -10.72
CA GLY A 351 -5.04 -4.49 -9.96
C GLY A 351 -4.10 -4.67 -8.79
N TYR A 352 -4.22 -5.76 -8.05
CA TYR A 352 -3.31 -6.08 -6.95
C TYR A 352 -1.87 -6.36 -7.41
N LEU A 353 -1.68 -7.05 -8.55
CA LEU A 353 -0.36 -7.25 -9.14
C LEU A 353 0.30 -5.93 -9.54
N MET A 354 -0.46 -5.02 -10.16
CA MET A 354 0.01 -3.68 -10.48
C MET A 354 0.36 -2.90 -9.20
N ALA A 355 -0.50 -2.95 -8.17
CA ALA A 355 -0.25 -2.32 -6.88
C ALA A 355 1.02 -2.88 -6.21
N SER A 356 1.22 -4.21 -6.24
CA SER A 356 2.42 -4.85 -5.68
C SER A 356 3.71 -4.38 -6.38
N ALA A 357 3.67 -4.21 -7.70
CA ALA A 357 4.79 -3.62 -8.44
C ALA A 357 5.04 -2.16 -8.02
N GLY A 358 3.97 -1.36 -7.87
CA GLY A 358 4.05 0.00 -7.36
C GLY A 358 4.61 0.08 -5.93
N ILE A 359 4.17 -0.82 -5.03
CA ILE A 359 4.68 -0.94 -3.66
C ILE A 359 6.18 -1.26 -3.67
N LEU A 360 6.60 -2.20 -4.51
CA LEU A 360 8.02 -2.58 -4.58
C LEU A 360 8.87 -1.40 -5.06
N VAL A 361 8.49 -0.76 -6.16
CA VAL A 361 9.25 0.37 -6.74
C VAL A 361 9.23 1.59 -5.83
N GLY A 362 8.05 1.98 -5.32
CA GLY A 362 7.94 3.08 -4.36
C GLY A 362 8.68 2.80 -3.06
N GLY A 363 8.66 1.55 -2.60
CA GLY A 363 9.35 1.08 -1.41
C GLY A 363 10.88 1.11 -1.50
N LEU A 364 11.46 1.19 -2.71
CA LEU A 364 12.89 1.42 -2.87
C LEU A 364 13.31 2.88 -2.57
N THR A 365 12.37 3.81 -2.64
CA THR A 365 12.62 5.24 -2.46
C THR A 365 11.98 5.83 -1.21
N ASP A 366 10.99 5.15 -0.63
CA ASP A 366 10.33 5.56 0.61
C ASP A 366 9.62 4.38 1.28
N HIS A 367 9.61 4.35 2.60
CA HIS A 367 8.92 3.33 3.38
C HIS A 367 7.54 3.82 3.86
N VAL A 368 6.65 4.15 2.90
CA VAL A 368 5.30 4.66 3.24
C VAL A 368 4.46 3.69 4.09
N TYR A 369 4.77 2.41 4.06
CA TYR A 369 4.11 1.36 4.86
C TYR A 369 4.55 1.31 6.33
N PHE A 370 5.54 2.12 6.73
CA PHE A 370 5.80 2.48 8.11
C PHE A 370 4.57 3.17 8.74
N ASN A 371 3.85 3.95 7.95
CA ASN A 371 2.59 4.54 8.39
C ASN A 371 1.55 3.43 8.62
N MET A 372 0.96 3.41 9.82
CA MET A 372 0.02 2.37 10.24
C MET A 372 -1.20 2.25 9.30
N GLN A 373 -1.70 3.37 8.76
CA GLN A 373 -2.84 3.36 7.83
C GLN A 373 -2.49 2.64 6.53
N MET A 374 -1.29 2.86 6.00
CA MET A 374 -0.80 2.17 4.81
C MET A 374 -0.49 0.70 5.09
N GLY A 375 0.04 0.39 6.27
CA GLY A 375 0.22 -0.99 6.73
C GLY A 375 -1.11 -1.75 6.84
N LEU A 376 -2.14 -1.12 7.40
CA LEU A 376 -3.51 -1.68 7.43
C LEU A 376 -4.04 -1.95 6.03
N LEU A 377 -3.85 -1.03 5.07
CA LEU A 377 -4.28 -1.24 3.68
C LEU A 377 -3.50 -2.37 2.99
N PHE A 378 -2.19 -2.47 3.25
CA PHE A 378 -1.39 -3.59 2.75
C PHE A 378 -1.97 -4.93 3.21
N TRP A 379 -2.23 -5.10 4.51
CA TRP A 379 -2.80 -6.34 5.05
C TRP A 379 -4.25 -6.56 4.61
N LEU A 380 -5.06 -5.51 4.52
CA LEU A 380 -6.44 -5.59 4.01
C LEU A 380 -6.46 -6.26 2.64
N PHE A 381 -5.72 -5.69 1.68
CA PHE A 381 -5.76 -6.19 0.30
C PHE A 381 -5.02 -7.52 0.13
N ALA A 382 -3.93 -7.74 0.87
CA ALA A 382 -3.23 -9.02 0.90
C ALA A 382 -4.17 -10.18 1.33
N ILE A 383 -4.92 -9.99 2.41
CA ILE A 383 -5.84 -11.02 2.90
C ILE A 383 -7.10 -11.10 2.03
N LEU A 384 -7.59 -10.00 1.47
CA LEU A 384 -8.70 -10.04 0.51
C LEU A 384 -8.36 -10.88 -0.74
N ILE A 385 -7.12 -10.82 -1.25
CA ILE A 385 -6.67 -11.71 -2.34
C ILE A 385 -6.80 -13.17 -1.93
N MET A 386 -6.40 -13.52 -0.71
CA MET A 386 -6.51 -14.91 -0.23
C MET A 386 -7.97 -15.36 -0.09
N VAL A 387 -8.83 -14.49 0.44
CA VAL A 387 -10.28 -14.74 0.53
C VAL A 387 -10.91 -14.91 -0.86
N CYS A 388 -10.57 -14.05 -1.81
CA CYS A 388 -11.03 -14.12 -3.19
C CYS A 388 -10.54 -15.40 -3.91
N SER A 389 -9.31 -15.84 -3.64
CA SER A 389 -8.77 -17.10 -4.17
C SER A 389 -9.58 -18.31 -3.68
N GLU A 390 -9.92 -18.35 -2.39
CA GLU A 390 -10.77 -19.40 -1.83
C GLU A 390 -12.21 -19.32 -2.39
N PHE A 391 -12.77 -18.12 -2.54
CA PHE A 391 -14.05 -17.90 -3.17
C PHE A 391 -14.05 -18.43 -4.61
N ASN A 392 -13.03 -18.10 -5.41
CA ASN A 392 -12.86 -18.59 -6.77
C ASN A 392 -12.79 -20.14 -6.83
N ARG A 393 -12.09 -20.77 -5.88
CA ARG A 393 -12.02 -22.24 -5.77
C ARG A 393 -13.37 -22.89 -5.52
N LYS A 394 -14.24 -22.25 -4.72
CA LYS A 394 -15.61 -22.72 -4.49
C LYS A 394 -16.47 -22.62 -5.74
N LEU A 395 -16.38 -21.51 -6.49
CA LEU A 395 -17.06 -21.35 -7.77
C LEU A 395 -16.64 -22.37 -8.84
N THR A 396 -15.43 -22.93 -8.72
CA THR A 396 -14.94 -23.96 -9.65
C THR A 396 -15.49 -25.35 -9.34
N LYS A 397 -15.92 -25.57 -8.08
CA LYS A 397 -16.46 -26.87 -7.62
C LYS A 397 -17.97 -26.94 -7.63
N ALA A 398 -18.64 -25.81 -7.76
CA ALA A 398 -20.11 -25.70 -7.94
C ALA A 398 -20.48 -25.73 -9.41
#